data_c7dca718c92f3e29baa08a9cc7508f99
#
_entry.id   c7dca718c92f3e29baa08a9cc7508f99
#
_cell.length_a   1.000
_cell.length_b   1.000
_cell.length_c   1.000
_cell.angle_alpha   90.00
_cell.angle_beta   90.00
_cell.angle_gamma   90.00
#
_symmetry.space_group_name_H-M   'P 1'
#
loop_
_entity.id
_entity.type
_entity.pdbx_description
1 polymer ?
#
loop_
_entity_poly.entity_id
_entity_poly.type
_entity_poly.pdbx_seq_one_letter_code
_entity_poly.pdbx_strand_id
1 'polypeptide(L)'
;MSHIVRIFISEGMFWYFKNNEVAKFLMEYYGFDNSLIADIKPTFSEQGRVTAIAAAELGLKEGTPVTYRSGDQPNNALSLNVFNPGEIASTAGTSGVVYGVNGAVNYDPKSRVNTFAHVNHTADQTRLGVLLCINGTGILNSWVKRTVVPAGVSYAEMNDMAAQAPIGAGGISILPFGNGAERMLQK
;
A
#
# COMPACT_ATOMS: atom_id res chain seq x y z
N MET A 1 9.13 14.81 21.71
CA MET A 1 7.86 15.04 21.00
C MET A 1 7.71 13.97 19.95
N SER A 2 6.57 13.31 19.90
CA SER A 2 6.26 12.40 18.78
C SER A 2 5.76 13.22 17.60
N HIS A 3 6.08 12.80 16.38
CA HIS A 3 5.52 13.37 15.15
C HIS A 3 5.19 12.25 14.17
N ILE A 4 4.34 12.57 13.22
CA ILE A 4 3.82 11.63 12.24
C ILE A 4 3.93 12.22 10.84
N VAL A 5 4.08 11.40 9.83
CA VAL A 5 3.98 11.84 8.43
C VAL A 5 2.55 11.71 7.91
N ARG A 6 2.19 12.58 6.97
CA ARG A 6 0.85 12.64 6.37
C ARG A 6 0.38 11.29 5.83
N ILE A 7 1.28 10.46 5.33
CA ILE A 7 0.97 9.12 4.82
C ILE A 7 0.25 8.29 5.89
N PHE A 8 0.80 8.18 7.09
CA PHE A 8 0.18 7.38 8.17
C PHE A 8 -1.19 7.89 8.60
N ILE A 9 -1.37 9.21 8.65
CA ILE A 9 -2.70 9.79 8.96
C ILE A 9 -3.70 9.46 7.84
N SER A 10 -3.26 9.46 6.59
CA SER A 10 -4.12 9.11 5.45
C SER A 10 -4.46 7.61 5.41
N GLU A 11 -3.53 6.73 5.77
CA GLU A 11 -3.77 5.29 5.94
C GLU A 11 -4.76 5.03 7.09
N GLY A 12 -4.66 5.79 8.17
CA GLY A 12 -5.61 5.77 9.28
C GLY A 12 -6.97 6.42 8.99
N MET A 13 -7.20 6.90 7.77
CA MET A 13 -8.42 7.58 7.33
C MET A 13 -8.72 8.92 8.02
N PHE A 14 -7.79 9.50 8.77
CA PHE A 14 -7.95 10.78 9.44
C PHE A 14 -7.36 11.97 8.67
N TRP A 15 -7.06 11.81 7.37
CA TRP A 15 -6.63 12.91 6.51
C TRP A 15 -7.72 13.29 5.51
N TYR A 16 -8.15 14.56 5.53
CA TYR A 16 -9.15 15.10 4.62
C TYR A 16 -8.46 15.77 3.42
N PHE A 17 -8.29 15.04 2.35
CA PHE A 17 -7.54 15.48 1.17
C PHE A 17 -8.12 16.74 0.49
N LYS A 18 -9.42 16.93 0.55
CA LYS A 18 -10.07 18.10 -0.10
C LYS A 18 -9.60 19.42 0.49
N ASN A 19 -9.39 19.47 1.79
CA ASN A 19 -8.93 20.65 2.51
C ASN A 19 -7.45 20.55 2.91
N ASN A 20 -6.80 19.39 2.67
CA ASN A 20 -5.42 19.11 3.05
C ASN A 20 -5.16 19.29 4.56
N GLU A 21 -6.04 18.77 5.38
CA GLU A 21 -6.01 18.87 6.85
C GLU A 21 -6.44 17.57 7.54
N VAL A 22 -6.27 17.51 8.87
CA VAL A 22 -6.80 16.41 9.68
C VAL A 22 -8.33 16.39 9.61
N ALA A 23 -8.92 15.23 9.43
CA ALA A 23 -10.37 15.02 9.36
C ALA A 23 -11.01 15.13 10.75
N LYS A 24 -11.01 16.33 11.35
CA LYS A 24 -11.52 16.61 12.71
C LYS A 24 -12.95 16.12 12.91
N PHE A 25 -13.79 16.27 11.88
CA PHE A 25 -15.18 15.79 11.92
C PHE A 25 -15.28 14.27 12.15
N LEU A 26 -14.34 13.47 11.62
CA LEU A 26 -14.28 12.02 11.89
C LEU A 26 -13.78 11.75 13.31
N MET A 27 -12.80 12.50 13.78
CA MET A 27 -12.31 12.36 15.14
C MET A 27 -13.42 12.66 16.14
N GLU A 28 -14.15 13.75 15.94
CA GLU A 28 -15.31 14.13 16.77
C GLU A 28 -16.40 13.06 16.74
N TYR A 29 -16.72 12.54 15.54
CA TYR A 29 -17.73 11.48 15.38
C TYR A 29 -17.39 10.21 16.16
N TYR A 30 -16.12 9.83 16.20
CA TYR A 30 -15.64 8.65 16.95
C TYR A 30 -15.23 8.96 18.40
N GLY A 31 -15.35 10.21 18.85
CA GLY A 31 -14.98 10.62 20.21
C GLY A 31 -13.46 10.64 20.45
N PHE A 32 -12.66 10.80 19.43
CA PHE A 32 -11.21 10.92 19.58
C PHE A 32 -10.79 12.38 19.81
N ASP A 33 -9.94 12.58 20.82
CA ASP A 33 -9.35 13.88 21.07
C ASP A 33 -8.30 14.23 20.00
N ASN A 34 -8.31 15.49 19.55
CA ASN A 34 -7.35 15.98 18.56
C ASN A 34 -5.89 15.91 19.05
N SER A 35 -5.65 15.91 20.36
CA SER A 35 -4.31 15.76 20.95
C SER A 35 -3.67 14.39 20.68
N LEU A 36 -4.45 13.39 20.23
CA LEU A 36 -3.95 12.09 19.81
C LEU A 36 -3.17 12.17 18.49
N ILE A 37 -3.39 13.21 17.70
CA ILE A 37 -2.63 13.42 16.45
C ILE A 37 -1.34 14.15 16.77
N ALA A 38 -0.23 13.48 16.55
CA ALA A 38 1.09 14.06 16.67
C ALA A 38 1.37 15.10 15.58
N ASP A 39 2.37 15.96 15.78
CA ASP A 39 2.79 16.96 14.78
C ASP A 39 3.09 16.33 13.43
N ILE A 40 2.53 16.89 12.36
CA ILE A 40 2.65 16.36 11.01
C ILE A 40 3.90 16.93 10.34
N LYS A 41 4.80 16.04 9.90
CA LYS A 41 5.98 16.40 9.13
C LYS A 41 5.89 15.93 7.68
N PRO A 42 6.58 16.62 6.74
CA PRO A 42 6.75 16.10 5.38
C PRO A 42 7.48 14.74 5.38
N THR A 43 7.16 13.89 4.42
CA THR A 43 7.76 12.56 4.27
C THR A 43 9.28 12.64 4.15
N PHE A 44 9.78 13.51 3.27
CA PHE A 44 11.21 13.79 3.08
C PHE A 44 11.62 15.01 3.91
N SER A 45 11.79 14.82 5.22
CA SER A 45 12.28 15.85 6.15
C SER A 45 12.95 15.18 7.35
N GLU A 46 13.65 15.97 8.15
CA GLU A 46 14.25 15.43 9.38
C GLU A 46 13.16 14.93 10.34
N GLN A 47 13.08 13.61 10.46
CA GLN A 47 12.14 12.91 11.35
C GLN A 47 12.68 12.77 12.76
N GLY A 48 13.98 12.86 12.94
CA GLY A 48 14.71 12.73 14.19
C GLY A 48 16.19 12.50 13.93
N ARG A 49 16.91 12.17 14.99
CA ARG A 49 18.33 11.83 14.93
C ARG A 49 18.60 10.54 15.67
N VAL A 50 19.61 9.80 15.21
CA VAL A 50 20.08 8.57 15.86
C VAL A 50 20.58 8.94 17.28
N THR A 51 20.02 8.27 18.29
CA THR A 51 20.44 8.45 19.68
C THR A 51 21.76 7.74 19.97
N ALA A 52 22.45 8.09 21.04
CA ALA A 52 23.68 7.40 21.48
C ALA A 52 23.47 5.89 21.64
N ILE A 53 22.32 5.47 22.22
CA ILE A 53 22.00 4.05 22.41
C ILE A 53 21.85 3.34 21.05
N ALA A 54 21.03 3.87 20.15
CA ALA A 54 20.83 3.29 18.84
C ALA A 54 22.12 3.31 18.00
N ALA A 55 22.95 4.35 18.14
CA ALA A 55 24.25 4.43 17.48
C ALA A 55 25.17 3.28 17.90
N ALA A 56 25.24 3.01 19.20
CA ALA A 56 26.05 1.92 19.75
C ALA A 56 25.55 0.53 19.30
N GLU A 57 24.22 0.31 19.30
CA GLU A 57 23.62 -0.96 18.90
C GLU A 57 23.73 -1.25 17.41
N LEU A 58 23.60 -0.22 16.56
CA LEU A 58 23.54 -0.36 15.10
C LEU A 58 24.86 -0.07 14.40
N GLY A 59 25.91 0.33 15.13
CA GLY A 59 27.20 0.73 14.54
C GLY A 59 27.11 2.03 13.73
N LEU A 60 26.19 2.92 14.07
CA LEU A 60 25.97 4.20 13.41
C LEU A 60 26.64 5.35 14.19
N LYS A 61 26.76 6.52 13.55
CA LYS A 61 27.19 7.72 14.23
C LYS A 61 26.02 8.36 14.98
N GLU A 62 26.22 8.71 16.26
CA GLU A 62 25.25 9.50 17.01
C GLU A 62 24.94 10.83 16.30
N GLY A 63 23.68 11.27 16.35
CA GLY A 63 23.23 12.50 15.72
C GLY A 63 23.00 12.40 14.21
N THR A 64 23.23 11.23 13.58
CA THR A 64 22.90 11.03 12.15
C THR A 64 21.41 11.32 11.93
N PRO A 65 21.04 12.22 10.99
CA PRO A 65 19.65 12.56 10.74
C PRO A 65 18.91 11.42 10.09
N VAL A 66 17.69 11.16 10.57
CA VAL A 66 16.69 10.27 9.92
C VAL A 66 15.81 11.18 9.09
N THR A 67 15.92 11.12 7.77
CA THR A 67 15.33 12.12 6.86
C THR A 67 14.15 11.63 6.05
N TYR A 68 13.66 10.41 6.34
CA TYR A 68 12.58 9.79 5.61
C TYR A 68 11.74 8.90 6.52
N ARG A 69 10.42 8.92 6.32
CA ARG A 69 9.47 7.97 6.91
C ARG A 69 8.29 7.81 5.98
N SER A 70 7.84 6.57 5.76
CA SER A 70 6.70 6.26 4.88
C SER A 70 5.93 5.02 5.36
N GLY A 71 4.71 4.84 4.86
CA GLY A 71 4.00 3.57 4.90
C GLY A 71 4.60 2.56 3.92
N ASP A 72 4.24 1.29 4.06
CA ASP A 72 4.83 0.19 3.29
C ASP A 72 4.52 0.27 1.79
N GLN A 73 3.26 0.50 1.40
CA GLN A 73 2.86 0.51 0.00
C GLN A 73 3.38 1.73 -0.78
N PRO A 74 3.31 2.97 -0.27
CA PRO A 74 4.00 4.10 -0.87
C PRO A 74 5.52 3.91 -0.97
N ASN A 75 6.14 3.23 0.01
CA ASN A 75 7.56 2.92 -0.01
C ASN A 75 7.92 1.86 -1.06
N ASN A 76 7.07 0.84 -1.27
CA ASN A 76 7.23 -0.11 -2.37
C ASN A 76 7.17 0.60 -3.73
N ALA A 77 6.24 1.52 -3.92
CA ALA A 77 6.14 2.31 -5.14
C ALA A 77 7.39 3.18 -5.36
N LEU A 78 7.91 3.81 -4.29
CA LEU A 78 9.19 4.54 -4.31
C LEU A 78 10.34 3.64 -4.77
N SER A 79 10.45 2.41 -4.26
CA SER A 79 11.53 1.48 -4.62
C SER A 79 11.50 1.06 -6.10
N LEU A 80 10.34 1.16 -6.73
CA LEU A 80 10.12 0.88 -8.15
C LEU A 80 10.17 2.15 -9.03
N ASN A 81 10.59 3.27 -8.46
CA ASN A 81 10.66 4.58 -9.13
C ASN A 81 9.30 5.08 -9.67
N VAL A 82 8.22 4.77 -8.95
CA VAL A 82 6.84 5.18 -9.27
C VAL A 82 6.50 6.43 -8.48
N PHE A 83 6.40 7.60 -9.15
CA PHE A 83 6.21 8.92 -8.53
C PHE A 83 5.11 9.76 -9.16
N ASN A 84 4.82 9.53 -10.45
CA ASN A 84 3.98 10.44 -11.23
C ASN A 84 2.58 9.86 -11.46
N PRO A 85 1.58 10.73 -11.66
CA PRO A 85 0.24 10.29 -12.03
C PRO A 85 0.25 9.42 -13.28
N GLY A 86 -0.47 8.30 -13.22
CA GLY A 86 -0.53 7.29 -14.28
C GLY A 86 0.50 6.18 -14.14
N GLU A 87 1.52 6.33 -13.30
CA GLU A 87 2.46 5.26 -13.00
C GLU A 87 1.86 4.26 -12.01
N ILE A 88 2.24 2.99 -12.16
CA ILE A 88 1.68 1.87 -11.37
C ILE A 88 2.82 1.00 -10.85
N ALA A 89 2.74 0.65 -9.58
CA ALA A 89 3.54 -0.38 -8.94
C ALA A 89 2.65 -1.59 -8.63
N SER A 90 3.14 -2.80 -8.87
CA SER A 90 2.43 -4.03 -8.52
C SER A 90 3.32 -4.99 -7.75
N THR A 91 2.77 -5.60 -6.72
CA THR A 91 3.41 -6.67 -5.96
C THR A 91 2.55 -7.93 -6.06
N ALA A 92 3.20 -9.07 -6.26
CA ALA A 92 2.55 -10.39 -6.35
C ALA A 92 3.18 -11.34 -5.32
N GLY A 93 2.86 -11.13 -4.06
CA GLY A 93 3.21 -12.02 -2.95
C GLY A 93 2.10 -13.04 -2.67
N THR A 94 1.90 -13.42 -1.41
CA THR A 94 0.75 -14.23 -0.95
C THR A 94 -0.55 -13.59 -1.38
N SER A 95 -0.72 -12.30 -1.09
CA SER A 95 -1.70 -11.40 -1.72
C SER A 95 -1.00 -10.52 -2.76
N GLY A 96 -1.79 -9.94 -3.67
CA GLY A 96 -1.33 -8.98 -4.64
C GLY A 96 -1.80 -7.58 -4.31
N VAL A 97 -1.01 -6.59 -4.69
CA VAL A 97 -1.38 -5.19 -4.61
C VAL A 97 -1.13 -4.53 -5.96
N VAL A 98 -2.11 -3.77 -6.41
CA VAL A 98 -1.94 -2.82 -7.51
C VAL A 98 -2.04 -1.42 -6.91
N TYR A 99 -0.98 -0.64 -7.05
CA TYR A 99 -0.86 0.70 -6.48
C TYR A 99 -0.59 1.70 -7.61
N GLY A 100 -1.54 2.55 -7.90
CA GLY A 100 -1.43 3.57 -8.96
C GLY A 100 -1.35 4.97 -8.36
N VAL A 101 -0.51 5.83 -8.93
CA VAL A 101 -0.41 7.24 -8.53
C VAL A 101 -1.45 8.08 -9.28
N ASN A 102 -2.23 8.86 -8.55
CA ASN A 102 -3.21 9.80 -9.08
C ASN A 102 -2.85 11.25 -8.73
N GLY A 103 -3.02 12.15 -9.69
CA GLY A 103 -2.75 13.59 -9.53
C GLY A 103 -3.96 14.42 -9.09
N ALA A 104 -5.10 13.80 -8.82
CA ALA A 104 -6.33 14.47 -8.42
C ALA A 104 -6.91 13.84 -7.15
N VAL A 105 -7.66 14.64 -6.38
CA VAL A 105 -8.41 14.15 -5.22
C VAL A 105 -9.66 13.43 -5.70
N ASN A 106 -9.53 12.12 -5.89
CA ASN A 106 -10.61 11.22 -6.28
C ASN A 106 -10.77 10.10 -5.26
N TYR A 107 -11.97 9.56 -5.18
CA TYR A 107 -12.28 8.39 -4.37
C TYR A 107 -13.23 7.47 -5.12
N ASP A 108 -13.19 6.18 -4.79
CA ASP A 108 -14.17 5.22 -5.29
C ASP A 108 -15.44 5.28 -4.43
N PRO A 109 -16.60 5.71 -4.99
CA PRO A 109 -17.85 5.83 -4.23
C PRO A 109 -18.35 4.47 -3.70
N LYS A 110 -17.82 3.37 -4.21
CA LYS A 110 -18.12 2.02 -3.74
C LYS A 110 -17.07 1.48 -2.75
N SER A 111 -16.09 2.30 -2.37
CA SER A 111 -15.04 1.95 -1.40
C SER A 111 -14.28 0.66 -1.71
N ARG A 112 -14.10 0.29 -2.97
CA ARG A 112 -13.39 -0.94 -3.40
C ARG A 112 -11.88 -0.80 -3.30
N VAL A 113 -11.38 0.42 -3.32
CA VAL A 113 -9.95 0.75 -3.23
C VAL A 113 -9.71 1.73 -2.09
N ASN A 114 -8.47 1.74 -1.59
CA ASN A 114 -8.00 2.76 -0.65
C ASN A 114 -7.31 3.89 -1.40
N THR A 115 -7.31 5.08 -0.79
CA THR A 115 -6.56 6.24 -1.30
C THR A 115 -5.73 6.81 -0.16
N PHE A 116 -4.41 6.87 -0.37
CA PHE A 116 -3.42 7.35 0.61
C PHE A 116 -2.61 8.51 0.04
N ALA A 117 -1.97 9.29 0.90
CA ALA A 117 -0.94 10.20 0.44
C ALA A 117 0.26 9.39 -0.10
N HIS A 118 0.73 9.72 -1.29
CA HIS A 118 1.97 9.14 -1.82
C HIS A 118 3.20 9.82 -1.20
N VAL A 119 4.39 9.22 -1.35
CA VAL A 119 5.63 9.70 -0.70
C VAL A 119 5.95 11.15 -1.04
N ASN A 120 5.68 11.60 -2.27
CA ASN A 120 5.92 12.95 -2.78
C ASN A 120 4.66 13.84 -2.82
N HIS A 121 3.60 13.47 -2.09
CA HIS A 121 2.42 14.32 -1.94
C HIS A 121 2.73 15.56 -1.10
N THR A 122 2.38 16.72 -1.61
CA THR A 122 2.48 18.02 -0.91
C THR A 122 1.15 18.77 -0.98
N ALA A 123 1.05 19.91 -0.30
CA ALA A 123 -0.13 20.77 -0.39
C ALA A 123 -0.33 21.32 -1.82
N ASP A 124 0.79 21.66 -2.49
CA ASP A 124 0.79 22.27 -3.81
C ASP A 124 0.79 21.24 -4.95
N GLN A 125 1.17 20.02 -4.66
CA GLN A 125 1.29 18.96 -5.65
C GLN A 125 0.59 17.69 -5.18
N THR A 126 -0.63 17.49 -5.64
CA THR A 126 -1.39 16.28 -5.32
C THR A 126 -0.75 15.04 -5.93
N ARG A 127 -0.41 14.08 -5.07
CA ARG A 127 0.07 12.74 -5.42
C ARG A 127 -0.57 11.76 -4.46
N LEU A 128 -1.58 11.04 -4.94
CA LEU A 128 -2.33 10.07 -4.14
C LEU A 128 -2.07 8.67 -4.67
N GLY A 129 -1.76 7.75 -3.78
CA GLY A 129 -1.69 6.34 -4.10
C GLY A 129 -3.07 5.71 -3.97
N VAL A 130 -3.57 5.16 -5.07
CA VAL A 130 -4.81 4.36 -5.10
C VAL A 130 -4.42 2.90 -5.05
N LEU A 131 -4.87 2.21 -4.02
CA LEU A 131 -4.47 0.85 -3.71
C LEU A 131 -5.64 -0.12 -3.84
N LEU A 132 -5.46 -1.13 -4.71
CA LEU A 132 -6.30 -2.32 -4.81
C LEU A 132 -5.55 -3.51 -4.22
N CYS A 133 -6.12 -4.17 -3.22
CA CYS A 133 -5.62 -5.44 -2.68
C CYS A 133 -6.37 -6.61 -3.32
N ILE A 134 -5.63 -7.67 -3.69
CA ILE A 134 -6.15 -8.91 -4.26
C ILE A 134 -5.67 -10.06 -3.39
N ASN A 135 -6.56 -10.68 -2.61
CA ASN A 135 -6.19 -11.69 -1.62
C ASN A 135 -5.77 -13.05 -2.21
N GLY A 136 -5.97 -13.28 -3.49
CA GLY A 136 -5.65 -14.53 -4.17
C GLY A 136 -4.64 -14.34 -5.31
N THR A 137 -3.38 -14.12 -5.01
CA THR A 137 -2.29 -14.11 -6.01
C THR A 137 -1.37 -15.31 -5.81
N GLY A 138 -0.28 -15.19 -5.09
CA GLY A 138 0.63 -16.30 -4.82
C GLY A 138 -0.03 -17.45 -4.05
N ILE A 139 -0.93 -17.14 -3.12
CA ILE A 139 -1.70 -18.19 -2.42
C ILE A 139 -2.62 -18.96 -3.37
N LEU A 140 -3.23 -18.31 -4.37
CA LEU A 140 -4.05 -18.98 -5.38
C LEU A 140 -3.18 -19.86 -6.27
N ASN A 141 -2.05 -19.36 -6.75
CA ASN A 141 -1.09 -20.14 -7.54
C ASN A 141 -0.59 -21.38 -6.77
N SER A 142 -0.28 -21.22 -5.49
CA SER A 142 0.09 -22.32 -4.60
C SER A 142 -1.06 -23.31 -4.37
N TRP A 143 -2.30 -22.84 -4.28
CA TRP A 143 -3.48 -23.71 -4.17
C TRP A 143 -3.70 -24.52 -5.46
N VAL A 144 -3.63 -23.93 -6.64
CA VAL A 144 -3.69 -24.63 -7.94
C VAL A 144 -2.64 -25.73 -7.97
N LYS A 145 -1.37 -25.38 -7.64
CA LYS A 145 -0.25 -26.32 -7.61
C LYS A 145 -0.50 -27.55 -6.72
N ARG A 146 -1.12 -27.36 -5.57
CA ARG A 146 -1.34 -28.43 -4.58
C ARG A 146 -2.59 -29.23 -4.80
N THR A 147 -3.62 -28.63 -5.43
CA THR A 147 -4.99 -29.20 -5.47
C THR A 147 -5.37 -29.69 -6.86
N VAL A 148 -4.92 -29.00 -7.90
CA VAL A 148 -5.32 -29.25 -9.29
C VAL A 148 -4.24 -29.98 -10.07
N VAL A 149 -2.97 -29.63 -9.84
CA VAL A 149 -1.83 -30.19 -10.56
C VAL A 149 -1.41 -31.54 -9.93
N PRO A 150 -1.06 -32.57 -10.73
CA PRO A 150 -0.58 -33.85 -10.20
C PRO A 150 0.63 -33.70 -9.27
N ALA A 151 0.72 -34.58 -8.29
CA ALA A 151 1.86 -34.60 -7.35
C ALA A 151 3.20 -34.79 -8.12
N GLY A 152 4.23 -34.08 -7.69
CA GLY A 152 5.57 -34.16 -8.29
C GLY A 152 5.83 -33.20 -9.44
N VAL A 153 4.81 -32.62 -10.07
CA VAL A 153 4.99 -31.60 -11.13
C VAL A 153 5.60 -30.34 -10.53
N SER A 154 6.65 -29.78 -11.11
CA SER A 154 7.26 -28.52 -10.70
C SER A 154 6.42 -27.29 -11.10
N TYR A 155 6.75 -26.09 -10.59
CA TYR A 155 6.11 -24.85 -11.06
C TYR A 155 6.43 -24.54 -12.52
N ALA A 156 7.64 -24.90 -12.99
CA ALA A 156 8.04 -24.73 -14.40
C ALA A 156 7.15 -25.57 -15.30
N GLU A 157 7.02 -26.87 -15.02
CA GLU A 157 6.16 -27.78 -15.77
C GLU A 157 4.67 -27.33 -15.72
N MET A 158 4.20 -26.85 -14.57
CA MET A 158 2.84 -26.29 -14.45
C MET A 158 2.65 -25.08 -15.39
N ASN A 159 3.67 -24.21 -15.49
CA ASN A 159 3.63 -23.06 -16.39
C ASN A 159 3.65 -23.50 -17.87
N ASP A 160 4.45 -24.52 -18.21
CA ASP A 160 4.50 -25.09 -19.55
C ASP A 160 3.17 -25.71 -19.95
N MET A 161 2.50 -26.40 -19.03
CA MET A 161 1.14 -26.91 -19.24
C MET A 161 0.13 -25.76 -19.46
N ALA A 162 0.22 -24.72 -18.64
CA ALA A 162 -0.66 -23.55 -18.75
C ALA A 162 -0.45 -22.79 -20.07
N ALA A 163 0.78 -22.72 -20.58
CA ALA A 163 1.11 -22.07 -21.84
C ALA A 163 0.47 -22.76 -23.08
N GLN A 164 0.05 -24.00 -22.95
CA GLN A 164 -0.66 -24.74 -24.02
C GLN A 164 -2.14 -24.38 -24.10
N ALA A 165 -2.70 -23.79 -23.06
CA ALA A 165 -4.10 -23.36 -23.06
C ALA A 165 -4.29 -22.09 -23.91
N PRO A 166 -5.39 -21.99 -24.68
CA PRO A 166 -5.68 -20.78 -25.44
C PRO A 166 -5.97 -19.61 -24.48
N ILE A 167 -5.74 -18.39 -24.94
CA ILE A 167 -6.12 -17.17 -24.23
C ILE A 167 -7.61 -17.22 -23.88
N GLY A 168 -7.94 -16.98 -22.61
CA GLY A 168 -9.30 -17.10 -22.09
C GLY A 168 -9.66 -18.49 -21.57
N ALA A 169 -8.73 -19.48 -21.63
CA ALA A 169 -8.84 -20.81 -21.04
C ALA A 169 -10.21 -21.50 -21.28
N GLY A 170 -10.79 -21.37 -22.47
CA GLY A 170 -12.09 -21.93 -22.80
C GLY A 170 -13.28 -21.34 -22.01
N GLY A 171 -13.12 -20.12 -21.47
CA GLY A 171 -14.15 -19.45 -20.64
C GLY A 171 -14.07 -19.76 -19.15
N ILE A 172 -13.09 -20.53 -18.70
CA ILE A 172 -12.89 -20.80 -17.27
C ILE A 172 -12.33 -19.54 -16.59
N SER A 173 -12.94 -19.12 -15.50
CA SER A 173 -12.48 -18.02 -14.64
C SER A 173 -12.30 -18.50 -13.22
N ILE A 174 -11.18 -18.14 -12.60
CA ILE A 174 -10.91 -18.40 -11.20
C ILE A 174 -10.94 -17.07 -10.46
N LEU A 175 -11.81 -16.96 -9.45
CA LEU A 175 -11.92 -15.76 -8.65
C LEU A 175 -10.74 -15.70 -7.65
N PRO A 176 -9.98 -14.59 -7.60
CA PRO A 176 -8.77 -14.48 -6.79
C PRO A 176 -9.09 -14.11 -5.33
N PHE A 177 -10.03 -14.80 -4.70
CA PHE A 177 -10.54 -14.46 -3.38
C PHE A 177 -9.97 -15.36 -2.26
N GLY A 178 -8.77 -15.89 -2.41
CA GLY A 178 -8.11 -16.83 -1.51
C GLY A 178 -8.50 -16.76 -0.03
N ASN A 179 -8.24 -15.64 0.62
CA ASN A 179 -8.61 -15.37 2.01
C ASN A 179 -9.83 -14.42 2.14
N GLY A 180 -10.61 -14.27 1.10
CA GLY A 180 -11.78 -13.39 1.02
C GLY A 180 -11.69 -12.38 -0.11
N ALA A 181 -12.84 -11.81 -0.47
CA ALA A 181 -12.98 -10.84 -1.54
C ALA A 181 -12.72 -9.40 -1.08
N GLU A 182 -12.47 -9.19 0.20
CA GLU A 182 -12.43 -7.87 0.85
C GLU A 182 -13.65 -7.02 0.45
N ARG A 183 -13.41 -5.81 -0.04
CA ARG A 183 -14.45 -4.87 -0.46
C ARG A 183 -14.86 -4.99 -1.92
N MET A 184 -14.27 -5.91 -2.68
CA MET A 184 -14.53 -6.06 -4.12
C MET A 184 -15.98 -6.43 -4.43
N LEU A 185 -16.64 -7.20 -3.56
CA LEU A 185 -18.02 -7.63 -3.72
C LEU A 185 -19.06 -6.64 -3.17
N GLN A 186 -18.65 -5.54 -2.57
CA GLN A 186 -19.54 -4.48 -2.07
C GLN A 186 -20.60 -5.00 -1.06
N LYS A 187 -20.28 -6.01 -0.26
CA LYS A 187 -21.14 -6.55 0.78
C LYS A 187 -20.63 -6.21 2.16
#